data_4832da4a88457f6aff7b11f8d2489c16
#
_entry.id   4832da4a88457f6aff7b11f8d2489c16
#
_cell.length_a   1.000
_cell.length_b   1.000
_cell.length_c   1.000
_cell.angle_alpha   90.00
_cell.angle_beta   90.00
_cell.angle_gamma   90.00
#
_symmetry.space_group_name_H-M   'P 1'
#
loop_
_entity.id
_entity.type
_entity.pdbx_description
1 polymer ?
#
loop_
_entity_poly.entity_id
_entity_poly.type
_entity_poly.pdbx_seq_one_letter_code
_entity_poly.pdbx_strand_id
1 'polypeptide(L)'
;MRGLFLLLFFPILSFGQLTKSGFRHTNPTLYVDWSGKIGSGKGLERFGKKTISFVCGNTLTIAHVTSGGVAPENKTVTYSTVKSSLSGSEKCWITQNLGSTSQAISETDATEAAAGWYWQFNKKKGYKNNGTTTFPTFPSTNSNTETSNWGASTDPCTLELGSGWRIPTVTEWTNVNNANLRAQAYAGALKMHAAGYISIGTSSALTDRGSKFFYWSSTYSDVTYAKGLVIYTNTTYNQISNNDKDAGLSVRCIRD
;
A
#
# COMPACT_ATOMS: atom_id res chain seq x y z
N MET A 1 9.61 22.06 65.39
CA MET A 1 10.07 22.42 64.06
C MET A 1 8.99 22.05 63.06
N ARG A 2 8.30 23.07 62.49
CA ARG A 2 7.17 22.87 61.57
C ARG A 2 7.72 22.86 60.13
N GLY A 3 7.65 21.72 59.47
CA GLY A 3 7.99 21.61 58.04
C GLY A 3 6.83 22.10 57.16
N LEU A 4 7.11 23.12 56.36
CA LEU A 4 6.15 23.71 55.40
C LEU A 4 6.20 22.89 54.12
N PHE A 5 5.10 22.16 53.80
CA PHE A 5 4.90 21.49 52.51
C PHE A 5 4.36 22.52 51.51
N LEU A 6 5.17 22.85 50.51
CA LEU A 6 4.79 23.70 49.40
C LEU A 6 4.12 22.84 48.33
N LEU A 7 2.78 22.89 48.23
CA LEU A 7 2.01 22.26 47.17
C LEU A 7 2.09 23.14 45.91
N LEU A 8 2.85 22.69 44.93
CA LEU A 8 2.84 23.25 43.60
C LEU A 8 1.57 22.78 42.86
N PHE A 9 0.60 23.68 42.73
CA PHE A 9 -0.54 23.49 41.83
C PHE A 9 -0.08 23.68 40.38
N PHE A 10 -0.02 22.61 39.60
CA PHE A 10 0.00 22.70 38.14
C PHE A 10 -1.45 22.87 37.65
N PRO A 11 -1.73 23.86 36.79
CA PRO A 11 -3.03 23.96 36.17
C PRO A 11 -3.20 22.79 35.19
N ILE A 12 -4.20 21.96 35.43
CA ILE A 12 -4.67 20.94 34.50
C ILE A 12 -5.28 21.69 33.32
N LEU A 13 -4.56 21.75 32.21
CA LEU A 13 -5.12 22.17 30.94
C LEU A 13 -6.15 21.11 30.51
N SER A 14 -7.41 21.44 30.64
CA SER A 14 -8.54 20.68 30.10
C SER A 14 -8.40 20.62 28.58
N PHE A 15 -7.94 19.48 28.08
CA PHE A 15 -8.08 19.15 26.65
C PHE A 15 -9.57 18.96 26.37
N GLY A 16 -10.16 19.93 25.68
CA GLY A 16 -11.51 19.79 25.14
C GLY A 16 -11.61 18.50 24.33
N GLN A 17 -12.65 17.71 24.61
CA GLN A 17 -12.98 16.51 23.86
C GLN A 17 -13.14 16.86 22.38
N LEU A 18 -12.19 16.44 21.56
CA LEU A 18 -12.35 16.35 20.11
C LEU A 18 -13.37 15.25 19.85
N THR A 19 -14.60 15.63 19.54
CA THR A 19 -15.64 14.71 19.07
C THR A 19 -15.11 13.95 17.85
N LYS A 20 -15.30 12.63 17.87
CA LYS A 20 -15.03 11.71 16.76
C LYS A 20 -15.89 12.06 15.54
N SER A 21 -15.52 13.06 14.77
CA SER A 21 -16.01 13.21 13.40
C SER A 21 -14.88 12.77 12.48
N GLY A 22 -15.14 11.67 11.76
CA GLY A 22 -14.28 10.93 10.89
C GLY A 22 -13.16 11.71 10.21
N PHE A 23 -11.93 11.49 10.64
CA PHE A 23 -10.76 11.81 9.83
C PHE A 23 -10.72 10.84 8.66
N ARG A 24 -11.31 11.24 7.54
CA ARG A 24 -10.94 10.66 6.25
C ARG A 24 -9.49 11.09 5.98
N HIS A 25 -8.58 10.14 5.87
CA HIS A 25 -7.25 10.39 5.35
C HIS A 25 -7.35 10.92 3.91
N THR A 26 -7.38 12.22 3.80
CA THR A 26 -7.23 12.90 2.52
C THR A 26 -5.86 13.56 2.53
N ASN A 27 -4.87 12.89 1.95
CA ASN A 27 -3.52 13.38 1.67
C ASN A 27 -2.51 13.34 2.85
N PRO A 28 -1.34 12.66 2.70
CA PRO A 28 -0.28 12.60 3.72
C PRO A 28 0.58 13.88 3.74
N THR A 29 -0.02 15.05 3.81
CA THR A 29 0.73 16.32 3.78
C THR A 29 0.10 17.40 4.63
N LEU A 30 -0.08 17.12 5.92
CA LEU A 30 -0.40 18.17 6.87
C LEU A 30 0.63 18.12 8.01
N TYR A 31 1.73 18.86 7.84
CA TYR A 31 2.53 19.33 8.97
C TYR A 31 2.01 20.71 9.36
N VAL A 32 1.51 20.82 10.58
CA VAL A 32 1.29 22.13 11.24
C VAL A 32 2.55 22.40 12.05
N ASP A 33 3.39 23.28 11.58
CA ASP A 33 4.49 23.82 12.39
C ASP A 33 3.90 24.87 13.34
N TRP A 34 3.87 24.52 14.63
CA TRP A 34 3.51 25.44 15.70
C TRP A 34 4.77 26.13 16.21
N SER A 35 5.33 27.08 15.48
CA SER A 35 6.24 28.06 16.07
C SER A 35 5.39 29.11 16.79
N GLY A 36 5.08 28.87 18.07
CA GLY A 36 4.31 29.79 18.88
C GLY A 36 5.02 31.10 19.12
N LYS A 37 4.69 32.13 18.34
CA LYS A 37 4.83 33.54 18.74
C LYS A 37 3.44 34.17 18.68
N ILE A 38 2.84 34.31 19.84
CA ILE A 38 1.71 35.23 20.02
C ILE A 38 2.33 36.62 20.15
N GLY A 39 2.37 37.36 19.05
CA GLY A 39 2.65 38.78 19.04
C GLY A 39 1.33 39.54 19.22
N SER A 40 1.20 40.33 20.27
CA SER A 40 0.12 41.29 20.44
C SER A 40 0.29 42.44 19.43
N GLY A 41 -0.54 42.50 18.38
CA GLY A 41 -0.54 43.61 17.43
C GLY A 41 -1.30 43.25 16.16
N LYS A 42 -2.48 43.82 15.99
CA LYS A 42 -3.30 44.02 14.79
C LYS A 42 -2.82 43.37 13.49
N GLY A 43 -3.46 42.28 13.12
CA GLY A 43 -3.32 41.67 11.80
C GLY A 43 -3.32 40.15 11.91
N LEU A 44 -4.47 39.51 11.63
CA LEU A 44 -4.50 38.08 11.31
C LEU A 44 -3.74 37.92 10.00
N GLU A 45 -2.43 37.73 10.07
CA GLU A 45 -1.70 37.24 8.92
C GLU A 45 -2.23 35.82 8.62
N ARG A 46 -2.84 35.66 7.47
CA ARG A 46 -3.18 34.35 6.91
C ARG A 46 -1.85 33.63 6.70
N PHE A 47 -1.46 32.81 7.68
CA PHE A 47 -0.40 31.84 7.44
C PHE A 47 -0.84 30.96 6.26
N GLY A 48 -0.24 31.21 5.11
CA GLY A 48 -0.49 30.41 3.92
C GLY A 48 -0.21 28.95 4.27
N LYS A 49 -1.22 28.10 4.14
CA LYS A 49 -1.11 26.65 4.31
C LYS A 49 -0.06 26.16 3.32
N LYS A 50 1.21 25.97 3.78
CA LYS A 50 2.25 25.38 2.95
C LYS A 50 1.87 23.91 2.73
N THR A 51 1.19 23.64 1.65
CA THR A 51 0.95 22.27 1.19
C THR A 51 2.29 21.76 0.69
N ILE A 52 2.96 20.92 1.47
CA ILE A 52 4.12 20.20 0.96
C ILE A 52 3.54 19.14 0.02
N SER A 53 3.64 19.37 -1.29
CA SER A 53 3.22 18.37 -2.27
C SER A 53 4.22 17.20 -2.20
N PHE A 54 3.70 15.98 -2.23
CA PHE A 54 4.55 14.78 -2.33
C PHE A 54 5.43 14.87 -3.58
N VAL A 55 6.72 14.61 -3.42
CA VAL A 55 7.72 14.57 -4.50
C VAL A 55 8.21 13.14 -4.65
N CYS A 56 8.05 12.59 -5.85
CA CYS A 56 8.55 11.25 -6.16
C CYS A 56 10.07 11.18 -6.08
N GLY A 57 10.59 10.09 -5.53
CA GLY A 57 11.98 9.90 -5.16
C GLY A 57 12.22 10.08 -3.65
N ASN A 58 11.30 10.72 -2.95
CA ASN A 58 11.30 10.78 -1.50
C ASN A 58 10.57 9.57 -0.91
N THR A 59 10.78 9.33 0.38
CA THR A 59 10.03 8.32 1.11
C THR A 59 8.61 8.80 1.42
N LEU A 60 7.68 7.85 1.52
CA LEU A 60 6.28 8.07 1.86
C LEU A 60 5.95 7.25 3.12
N THR A 61 5.73 7.91 4.25
CA THR A 61 5.36 7.25 5.51
C THR A 61 3.85 7.24 5.69
N ILE A 62 3.28 6.05 5.84
CA ILE A 62 1.84 5.81 5.96
C ILE A 62 1.55 5.07 7.27
N ALA A 63 0.61 5.60 8.04
CA ALA A 63 0.01 4.91 9.17
C ALA A 63 -1.22 4.14 8.67
N HIS A 64 -1.05 2.85 8.43
CA HIS A 64 -2.13 1.94 8.06
C HIS A 64 -3.00 1.64 9.28
N VAL A 65 -4.32 1.68 9.11
CA VAL A 65 -5.28 1.42 10.19
C VAL A 65 -6.39 0.48 9.75
N THR A 66 -6.73 -0.47 10.61
CA THR A 66 -7.78 -1.47 10.33
C THR A 66 -9.18 -0.89 10.28
N SER A 67 -9.40 0.28 10.89
CA SER A 67 -10.72 0.94 10.93
C SER A 67 -11.26 1.32 9.55
N GLY A 68 -10.39 1.47 8.53
CA GLY A 68 -10.78 1.69 7.14
C GLY A 68 -11.29 0.43 6.42
N GLY A 69 -11.07 -0.75 7.00
CA GLY A 69 -11.42 -2.05 6.42
C GLY A 69 -10.58 -2.41 5.19
N VAL A 70 -9.40 -1.78 5.03
CA VAL A 70 -8.43 -2.02 3.96
C VAL A 70 -7.22 -2.76 4.51
N ALA A 71 -6.47 -2.14 5.41
CA ALA A 71 -5.32 -2.76 6.07
C ALA A 71 -5.75 -3.93 6.97
N PRO A 72 -5.10 -5.10 6.92
CA PRO A 72 -5.39 -6.23 7.80
C PRO A 72 -4.87 -6.01 9.23
N GLU A 73 -3.96 -5.07 9.43
CA GLU A 73 -3.37 -4.73 10.73
C GLU A 73 -3.00 -3.25 10.82
N ASN A 74 -2.94 -2.73 12.05
CA ASN A 74 -2.43 -1.38 12.30
C ASN A 74 -0.90 -1.40 12.28
N LYS A 75 -0.29 -0.62 11.39
CA LYS A 75 1.17 -0.42 11.38
C LYS A 75 1.56 0.83 10.60
N THR A 76 2.73 1.37 10.93
CA THR A 76 3.33 2.45 10.14
C THR A 76 4.39 1.88 9.21
N VAL A 77 4.32 2.22 7.93
CA VAL A 77 5.28 1.79 6.90
C VAL A 77 5.86 3.02 6.21
N THR A 78 7.16 2.99 5.97
CA THR A 78 7.85 3.98 5.14
C THR A 78 8.21 3.33 3.80
N TYR A 79 7.52 3.74 2.76
CA TYR A 79 7.77 3.29 1.39
C TYR A 79 8.82 4.14 0.72
N SER A 80 9.79 3.51 0.05
CA SER A 80 10.63 4.21 -0.92
C SER A 80 9.86 4.40 -2.22
N THR A 81 10.10 5.52 -2.90
CA THR A 81 9.46 5.81 -4.19
C THR A 81 10.48 6.07 -5.27
N VAL A 82 10.11 5.79 -6.52
CA VAL A 82 10.97 5.98 -7.68
C VAL A 82 10.18 6.47 -8.90
N LYS A 83 10.75 7.40 -9.63
CA LYS A 83 10.27 7.76 -10.97
C LYS A 83 10.74 6.72 -11.97
N SER A 84 9.83 6.25 -12.81
CA SER A 84 10.15 5.27 -13.85
C SER A 84 9.22 5.42 -15.04
N SER A 85 9.78 5.31 -16.24
CA SER A 85 9.06 5.28 -17.51
C SER A 85 8.69 3.88 -17.98
N LEU A 86 8.96 2.84 -17.19
CA LEU A 86 8.69 1.45 -17.55
C LEU A 86 7.22 1.17 -17.88
N SER A 87 6.30 1.93 -17.33
CA SER A 87 4.86 1.84 -17.62
C SER A 87 4.42 2.46 -18.96
N GLY A 88 5.36 2.97 -19.77
CA GLY A 88 5.11 3.66 -21.03
C GLY A 88 5.13 5.19 -20.92
N SER A 89 5.11 5.73 -19.72
CA SER A 89 5.31 7.15 -19.41
C SER A 89 5.93 7.29 -18.03
N GLU A 90 6.55 8.45 -17.74
CA GLU A 90 7.11 8.70 -16.42
C GLU A 90 6.01 8.73 -15.35
N LYS A 91 6.10 7.83 -14.38
CA LYS A 91 5.19 7.68 -13.25
C LYS A 91 5.99 7.49 -11.97
N CYS A 92 5.33 7.74 -10.85
CA CYS A 92 5.89 7.44 -9.54
C CYS A 92 5.42 6.08 -9.04
N TRP A 93 6.34 5.25 -8.56
CA TRP A 93 6.07 3.93 -8.04
C TRP A 93 6.55 3.82 -6.59
N ILE A 94 5.84 3.08 -5.74
CA ILE A 94 6.47 2.53 -4.54
C ILE A 94 7.37 1.36 -4.96
N THR A 95 8.52 1.19 -4.31
CA THR A 95 9.45 0.09 -4.62
C THR A 95 9.20 -1.17 -3.80
N GLN A 96 8.27 -1.11 -2.86
CA GLN A 96 7.83 -2.20 -1.99
C GLN A 96 6.41 -2.63 -2.37
N ASN A 97 6.02 -3.85 -2.01
CA ASN A 97 4.62 -4.25 -2.09
C ASN A 97 3.81 -3.48 -1.04
N LEU A 98 2.56 -3.15 -1.34
CA LEU A 98 1.71 -2.46 -0.36
C LEU A 98 1.59 -3.29 0.91
N GLY A 99 1.81 -2.66 2.05
CA GLY A 99 1.81 -3.30 3.36
C GLY A 99 3.10 -4.03 3.75
N SER A 100 4.17 -4.03 2.93
CA SER A 100 5.47 -4.56 3.39
C SER A 100 6.16 -3.59 4.34
N THR A 101 6.83 -4.13 5.37
CA THR A 101 7.59 -3.35 6.35
C THR A 101 9.05 -3.15 5.97
N SER A 102 9.54 -3.91 5.01
CA SER A 102 10.90 -3.79 4.49
C SER A 102 10.94 -3.92 2.98
N GLN A 103 11.94 -3.31 2.36
CA GLN A 103 12.30 -3.60 0.97
C GLN A 103 12.81 -5.05 0.89
N ALA A 104 12.36 -5.81 -0.09
CA ALA A 104 12.93 -7.13 -0.38
C ALA A 104 14.45 -7.02 -0.59
N ILE A 105 15.21 -7.98 -0.10
CA ILE A 105 16.68 -8.04 -0.23
C ILE A 105 17.14 -8.85 -1.45
N SER A 106 16.24 -9.61 -2.09
CA SER A 106 16.46 -10.38 -3.31
C SER A 106 15.15 -10.60 -4.07
N GLU A 107 15.23 -11.12 -5.28
CA GLU A 107 14.03 -11.52 -6.04
C GLU A 107 13.27 -12.69 -5.40
N THR A 108 13.97 -13.52 -4.63
CA THR A 108 13.43 -14.70 -3.94
C THR A 108 13.17 -14.47 -2.46
N ASP A 109 13.21 -13.21 -1.99
CA ASP A 109 12.92 -12.91 -0.59
C ASP A 109 11.51 -13.41 -0.22
N ALA A 110 11.48 -14.42 0.65
CA ALA A 110 10.26 -15.08 1.10
C ALA A 110 9.79 -14.61 2.48
N THR A 111 10.33 -13.51 3.01
CA THR A 111 9.95 -12.98 4.31
C THR A 111 8.56 -12.31 4.26
N GLU A 112 7.80 -12.43 5.35
CA GLU A 112 6.54 -11.71 5.51
C GLU A 112 6.75 -10.19 5.44
N ALA A 113 7.86 -9.72 6.00
CA ALA A 113 8.23 -8.31 6.05
C ALA A 113 8.35 -7.69 4.65
N ALA A 114 8.90 -8.42 3.68
CA ALA A 114 9.04 -7.98 2.29
C ALA A 114 7.77 -8.24 1.47
N ALA A 115 7.05 -9.34 1.72
CA ALA A 115 5.91 -9.76 0.92
C ALA A 115 4.76 -8.74 0.94
N GLY A 116 4.52 -8.09 2.08
CA GLY A 116 3.38 -7.20 2.27
C GLY A 116 2.06 -7.93 2.35
N TRP A 117 1.01 -7.32 1.83
CA TRP A 117 -0.34 -7.85 1.91
C TRP A 117 -0.85 -8.33 0.56
N TYR A 118 -1.98 -9.04 0.58
CA TYR A 118 -2.64 -9.66 -0.57
C TYR A 118 -4.07 -9.20 -0.66
N TRP A 119 -4.62 -9.09 -1.86
CA TRP A 119 -6.01 -8.68 -2.11
C TRP A 119 -6.66 -9.59 -3.12
N GLN A 120 -7.95 -9.86 -2.95
CA GLN A 120 -8.80 -10.37 -4.01
C GLN A 120 -9.12 -9.24 -4.99
N PHE A 121 -9.32 -9.59 -6.26
CA PHE A 121 -9.59 -8.58 -7.30
C PHE A 121 -10.80 -7.71 -6.98
N ASN A 122 -10.64 -6.41 -7.13
CA ASN A 122 -11.64 -5.36 -6.86
C ASN A 122 -12.25 -5.40 -5.45
N LYS A 123 -11.56 -5.97 -4.47
CA LYS A 123 -11.94 -5.94 -3.05
C LYS A 123 -10.98 -5.06 -2.27
N LYS A 124 -11.52 -4.17 -1.44
CA LYS A 124 -10.70 -3.25 -0.62
C LYS A 124 -9.99 -3.95 0.54
N LYS A 125 -10.51 -5.08 1.02
CA LYS A 125 -9.99 -5.78 2.19
C LYS A 125 -8.69 -6.50 1.88
N GLY A 126 -7.64 -6.15 2.59
CA GLY A 126 -6.33 -6.79 2.51
C GLY A 126 -6.19 -7.97 3.48
N TYR A 127 -5.24 -8.84 3.16
CA TYR A 127 -4.89 -10.04 3.93
C TYR A 127 -3.38 -10.11 4.09
N LYS A 128 -2.90 -10.49 5.27
CA LYS A 128 -1.49 -10.83 5.50
C LYS A 128 -1.33 -12.34 5.68
N ASN A 129 -0.15 -12.84 5.38
CA ASN A 129 0.18 -14.25 5.60
C ASN A 129 1.63 -14.39 6.11
N ASN A 130 1.80 -15.07 7.23
CA ASN A 130 3.09 -15.28 7.89
C ASN A 130 3.86 -16.53 7.40
N GLY A 131 3.39 -17.18 6.35
CA GLY A 131 3.93 -18.44 5.83
C GLY A 131 3.04 -19.64 6.14
N THR A 132 2.24 -19.58 7.20
CA THR A 132 1.36 -20.68 7.64
C THR A 132 -0.10 -20.26 7.79
N THR A 133 -0.35 -19.03 8.22
CA THR A 133 -1.70 -18.55 8.53
C THR A 133 -2.00 -17.23 7.83
N THR A 134 -3.18 -17.13 7.25
CA THR A 134 -3.69 -15.88 6.66
C THR A 134 -4.60 -15.17 7.65
N PHE A 135 -4.40 -13.87 7.80
CA PHE A 135 -5.20 -12.98 8.65
C PHE A 135 -5.62 -11.70 7.90
N PRO A 136 -6.84 -11.22 8.06
CA PRO A 136 -8.01 -11.94 8.59
C PRO A 136 -8.28 -13.22 7.81
N THR A 137 -9.20 -14.07 8.25
CA THR A 137 -9.56 -15.30 7.55
C THR A 137 -9.85 -15.01 6.07
N PHE A 138 -9.11 -15.68 5.20
CA PHE A 138 -9.26 -15.54 3.75
C PHE A 138 -10.48 -16.33 3.27
N PRO A 139 -11.33 -15.77 2.41
CA PRO A 139 -12.47 -16.51 1.87
C PRO A 139 -12.02 -17.74 1.08
N SER A 140 -12.66 -18.88 1.33
CA SER A 140 -12.34 -20.17 0.67
C SER A 140 -13.24 -20.49 -0.52
N THR A 141 -14.19 -19.63 -0.85
CA THR A 141 -15.21 -19.88 -1.88
C THR A 141 -15.05 -18.93 -3.05
N ASN A 142 -15.32 -19.42 -4.27
CA ASN A 142 -15.39 -18.60 -5.48
C ASN A 142 -16.67 -17.74 -5.43
N SER A 143 -16.56 -16.56 -4.84
CA SER A 143 -17.69 -15.66 -4.61
C SER A 143 -17.47 -14.25 -5.17
N ASN A 144 -16.35 -14.02 -5.85
CA ASN A 144 -16.02 -12.72 -6.40
C ASN A 144 -16.78 -12.43 -7.70
N THR A 145 -17.90 -11.74 -7.59
CA THR A 145 -18.80 -11.41 -8.69
C THR A 145 -18.49 -10.06 -9.36
N GLU A 146 -17.35 -9.44 -9.05
CA GLU A 146 -16.98 -8.16 -9.65
C GLU A 146 -16.86 -8.26 -11.17
N THR A 147 -17.45 -7.30 -11.89
CA THR A 147 -17.52 -7.29 -13.36
C THR A 147 -16.93 -6.02 -13.98
N SER A 148 -16.19 -5.24 -13.20
CA SER A 148 -15.58 -3.99 -13.62
C SER A 148 -14.11 -3.92 -13.23
N ASN A 149 -13.38 -3.00 -13.85
CA ASN A 149 -12.03 -2.65 -13.42
C ASN A 149 -12.03 -2.16 -11.97
N TRP A 150 -10.89 -2.26 -11.31
CA TRP A 150 -10.71 -1.76 -9.96
C TRP A 150 -11.03 -0.27 -9.88
N GLY A 151 -12.01 0.08 -9.08
CA GLY A 151 -12.44 1.46 -8.88
C GLY A 151 -11.73 2.13 -7.70
N ALA A 152 -11.63 3.45 -7.69
CA ALA A 152 -10.97 4.20 -6.62
C ALA A 152 -11.55 3.94 -5.22
N SER A 153 -12.83 3.55 -5.13
CA SER A 153 -13.50 3.24 -3.85
C SER A 153 -13.10 1.89 -3.26
N THR A 154 -12.49 1.02 -4.07
CA THR A 154 -12.02 -0.31 -3.66
C THR A 154 -10.52 -0.48 -3.86
N ASP A 155 -9.85 0.40 -4.63
CA ASP A 155 -8.41 0.34 -4.91
C ASP A 155 -7.59 0.57 -3.63
N PRO A 156 -6.87 -0.44 -3.12
CA PRO A 156 -6.10 -0.31 -1.89
C PRO A 156 -4.96 0.72 -1.98
N CYS A 157 -4.40 0.99 -3.16
CA CYS A 157 -3.40 2.03 -3.33
C CYS A 157 -4.01 3.42 -3.12
N THR A 158 -5.19 3.67 -3.69
CA THR A 158 -5.92 4.93 -3.49
C THR A 158 -6.34 5.08 -2.02
N LEU A 159 -6.85 4.01 -1.42
CA LEU A 159 -7.39 4.03 -0.07
C LEU A 159 -6.31 4.18 1.00
N GLU A 160 -5.15 3.55 0.82
CA GLU A 160 -4.06 3.55 1.80
C GLU A 160 -3.04 4.68 1.57
N LEU A 161 -2.68 4.97 0.32
CA LEU A 161 -1.65 5.96 0.00
C LEU A 161 -2.23 7.34 -0.37
N GLY A 162 -3.53 7.42 -0.57
CA GLY A 162 -4.25 8.65 -0.90
C GLY A 162 -4.41 8.92 -2.40
N SER A 163 -5.07 10.03 -2.70
CA SER A 163 -5.43 10.42 -4.07
C SER A 163 -4.22 10.49 -5.01
N GLY A 164 -4.43 10.01 -6.23
CA GLY A 164 -3.40 9.91 -7.27
C GLY A 164 -2.65 8.59 -7.27
N TRP A 165 -2.63 7.83 -6.17
CA TRP A 165 -2.10 6.48 -6.14
C TRP A 165 -3.17 5.48 -6.59
N ARG A 166 -2.77 4.48 -7.36
CA ARG A 166 -3.64 3.41 -7.85
C ARG A 166 -2.88 2.14 -8.19
N ILE A 167 -3.59 1.05 -8.42
CA ILE A 167 -3.05 -0.16 -9.01
C ILE A 167 -2.74 0.10 -10.49
N PRO A 168 -1.61 -0.39 -11.05
CA PRO A 168 -1.31 -0.26 -12.47
C PRO A 168 -2.35 -0.97 -13.35
N THR A 169 -2.63 -0.43 -14.53
CA THR A 169 -3.45 -1.06 -15.56
C THR A 169 -2.72 -2.24 -16.22
N VAL A 170 -3.46 -3.07 -16.96
CA VAL A 170 -2.85 -4.14 -17.75
C VAL A 170 -1.87 -3.59 -18.80
N THR A 171 -2.17 -2.45 -19.41
CA THR A 171 -1.28 -1.81 -20.38
C THR A 171 0.04 -1.38 -19.74
N GLU A 172 -0.01 -0.78 -18.56
CA GLU A 172 1.20 -0.39 -17.83
C GLU A 172 2.05 -1.60 -17.45
N TRP A 173 1.43 -2.68 -16.98
CA TRP A 173 2.15 -3.93 -16.72
C TRP A 173 2.68 -4.59 -17.99
N THR A 174 2.00 -4.48 -19.12
CA THR A 174 2.49 -4.95 -20.43
C THR A 174 3.74 -4.19 -20.84
N ASN A 175 3.76 -2.87 -20.68
CA ASN A 175 4.94 -2.06 -20.96
C ASN A 175 6.12 -2.43 -20.05
N VAL A 176 5.88 -2.58 -18.73
CA VAL A 176 6.89 -3.04 -17.78
C VAL A 176 7.42 -4.41 -18.19
N ASN A 177 6.54 -5.34 -18.59
CA ASN A 177 6.90 -6.69 -19.02
C ASN A 177 7.78 -6.69 -20.27
N ASN A 178 7.46 -5.85 -21.25
CA ASN A 178 8.18 -5.73 -22.52
C ASN A 178 9.57 -5.07 -22.37
N ALA A 179 9.82 -4.35 -21.27
CA ALA A 179 11.08 -3.68 -20.98
C ALA A 179 12.16 -4.63 -20.42
N ASN A 180 12.21 -5.89 -20.87
CA ASN A 180 13.12 -6.93 -20.38
C ASN A 180 13.02 -7.18 -18.86
N LEU A 181 11.81 -7.24 -18.38
CA LEU A 181 11.50 -7.28 -16.96
C LEU A 181 12.17 -8.43 -16.22
N ARG A 182 12.29 -9.62 -16.84
CA ARG A 182 12.84 -10.80 -16.15
C ARG A 182 14.26 -10.57 -15.62
N ALA A 183 15.11 -9.93 -16.41
CA ALA A 183 16.47 -9.59 -15.99
C ALA A 183 16.53 -8.45 -14.97
N GLN A 184 15.48 -7.64 -14.88
CA GLN A 184 15.44 -6.42 -14.09
C GLN A 184 14.39 -6.41 -12.98
N ALA A 185 13.64 -7.49 -12.79
CA ALA A 185 12.50 -7.51 -11.86
C ALA A 185 12.90 -7.02 -10.46
N TYR A 186 13.94 -7.57 -9.89
CA TYR A 186 14.50 -7.12 -8.63
C TYR A 186 15.64 -6.09 -8.81
N ALA A 187 16.56 -6.33 -9.75
CA ALA A 187 17.71 -5.44 -9.99
C ALA A 187 17.27 -4.05 -10.48
N GLY A 188 16.16 -3.98 -11.21
CA GLY A 188 15.62 -2.74 -11.77
C GLY A 188 15.03 -1.78 -10.73
N ALA A 189 14.52 -0.66 -11.23
CA ALA A 189 14.01 0.43 -10.39
C ALA A 189 12.85 0.00 -9.48
N LEU A 190 12.00 -0.93 -9.93
CA LEU A 190 10.79 -1.31 -9.19
C LEU A 190 11.05 -2.29 -8.04
N LYS A 191 12.23 -2.91 -7.95
CA LYS A 191 12.57 -3.84 -6.86
C LYS A 191 11.52 -4.91 -6.61
N MET A 192 11.00 -5.52 -7.68
CA MET A 192 9.94 -6.54 -7.60
C MET A 192 10.52 -7.86 -7.10
N HIS A 193 9.74 -8.61 -6.33
CA HIS A 193 10.18 -9.90 -5.78
C HIS A 193 9.04 -10.92 -5.72
N ALA A 194 9.39 -12.19 -5.52
CA ALA A 194 8.47 -13.33 -5.52
C ALA A 194 7.69 -13.45 -4.20
N ALA A 195 6.70 -12.58 -4.00
CA ALA A 195 5.83 -12.63 -2.82
C ALA A 195 4.82 -13.80 -2.85
N GLY A 196 4.69 -14.53 -3.98
CA GLY A 196 3.68 -15.58 -4.14
C GLY A 196 2.25 -15.02 -4.15
N TYR A 197 1.30 -15.90 -3.86
CA TYR A 197 -0.13 -15.56 -3.79
C TYR A 197 -0.86 -16.44 -2.76
N ILE A 198 -2.04 -16.03 -2.32
CA ILE A 198 -2.94 -16.86 -1.51
C ILE A 198 -3.89 -17.58 -2.47
N SER A 199 -3.81 -18.91 -2.48
CA SER A 199 -4.68 -19.74 -3.33
C SER A 199 -6.10 -19.77 -2.78
N ILE A 200 -7.06 -19.97 -3.68
CA ILE A 200 -8.44 -20.30 -3.32
C ILE A 200 -8.56 -21.79 -2.99
N GLY A 201 -9.56 -22.14 -2.21
CA GLY A 201 -9.84 -23.53 -1.84
C GLY A 201 -9.84 -23.75 -0.33
N THR A 202 -9.93 -25.00 0.07
CA THR A 202 -10.14 -25.39 1.47
C THR A 202 -9.04 -24.95 2.43
N SER A 203 -7.83 -24.74 1.94
CA SER A 203 -6.68 -24.33 2.79
C SER A 203 -6.38 -22.85 2.73
N SER A 204 -6.83 -22.10 1.72
CA SER A 204 -6.43 -20.71 1.46
C SER A 204 -4.94 -20.51 1.69
N ALA A 205 -4.14 -21.42 1.11
CA ALA A 205 -2.72 -21.54 1.41
C ALA A 205 -1.89 -20.48 0.68
N LEU A 206 -0.85 -20.01 1.34
CA LEU A 206 0.20 -19.26 0.66
C LEU A 206 0.97 -20.18 -0.28
N THR A 207 1.11 -19.77 -1.53
CA THR A 207 1.72 -20.56 -2.59
C THR A 207 2.79 -19.75 -3.31
N ASP A 208 3.85 -20.38 -3.73
CA ASP A 208 4.92 -19.82 -4.59
C ASP A 208 5.67 -18.60 -4.01
N ARG A 209 5.59 -18.30 -2.72
CA ARG A 209 6.45 -17.28 -2.10
C ARG A 209 7.90 -17.69 -2.20
N GLY A 210 8.75 -16.79 -2.70
CA GLY A 210 10.17 -17.05 -3.01
C GLY A 210 10.42 -17.63 -4.41
N SER A 211 9.37 -18.00 -5.17
CA SER A 211 9.54 -18.62 -6.49
C SER A 211 8.76 -17.95 -7.63
N LYS A 212 7.67 -17.25 -7.32
CA LYS A 212 6.88 -16.55 -8.34
C LYS A 212 6.37 -15.21 -7.83
N PHE A 213 6.31 -14.26 -8.74
CA PHE A 213 5.70 -12.94 -8.54
C PHE A 213 4.26 -12.99 -9.07
N PHE A 214 3.34 -12.44 -8.30
CA PHE A 214 1.96 -12.25 -8.72
C PHE A 214 1.51 -10.84 -8.32
N TYR A 215 1.23 -10.02 -9.33
CA TYR A 215 0.77 -8.66 -9.12
C TYR A 215 -0.55 -8.41 -9.83
N TRP A 216 -1.53 -7.90 -9.13
CA TRP A 216 -2.75 -7.43 -9.77
C TRP A 216 -2.48 -6.27 -10.74
N SER A 217 -3.17 -6.29 -11.88
CA SER A 217 -3.52 -5.07 -12.57
C SER A 217 -4.92 -4.62 -12.14
N SER A 218 -5.24 -3.36 -12.42
CA SER A 218 -6.59 -2.86 -12.16
C SER A 218 -7.63 -3.33 -13.18
N THR A 219 -7.24 -4.16 -14.16
CA THR A 219 -8.05 -4.49 -15.32
C THR A 219 -8.78 -5.81 -15.16
N TYR A 220 -10.10 -5.74 -15.25
CA TYR A 220 -11.02 -6.88 -15.35
C TYR A 220 -10.77 -7.68 -16.64
N SER A 221 -11.02 -8.98 -16.63
CA SER A 221 -10.95 -9.85 -17.81
C SER A 221 -12.31 -10.45 -18.15
N ASP A 222 -12.84 -11.27 -17.24
CA ASP A 222 -14.12 -11.98 -17.42
C ASP A 222 -14.75 -12.33 -16.06
N VAL A 223 -15.82 -13.13 -16.08
CA VAL A 223 -16.57 -13.49 -14.87
C VAL A 223 -15.73 -14.19 -13.80
N THR A 224 -14.67 -14.90 -14.19
CA THR A 224 -13.80 -15.69 -13.30
C THR A 224 -12.46 -14.98 -13.07
N TYR A 225 -11.92 -14.30 -14.09
CA TYR A 225 -10.53 -13.87 -14.11
C TYR A 225 -10.37 -12.35 -14.20
N ALA A 226 -9.23 -11.89 -13.69
CA ALA A 226 -8.72 -10.55 -13.90
C ALA A 226 -7.24 -10.59 -14.33
N LYS A 227 -6.79 -9.52 -14.95
CA LYS A 227 -5.41 -9.43 -15.48
C LYS A 227 -4.41 -9.17 -14.36
N GLY A 228 -3.27 -9.81 -14.46
CA GLY A 228 -2.12 -9.59 -13.58
C GLY A 228 -0.80 -9.90 -14.26
N LEU A 229 0.29 -9.47 -13.65
CA LEU A 229 1.65 -9.79 -14.06
C LEU A 229 2.14 -11.01 -13.27
N VAL A 230 2.64 -12.02 -13.97
CA VAL A 230 3.23 -13.22 -13.38
C VAL A 230 4.67 -13.40 -13.89
N ILE A 231 5.62 -13.62 -12.97
CA ILE A 231 7.03 -13.87 -13.28
C ILE A 231 7.52 -15.06 -12.47
N TYR A 232 8.32 -15.93 -13.11
CA TYR A 232 8.95 -17.07 -12.46
C TYR A 232 10.43 -16.78 -12.20
N THR A 233 10.92 -17.07 -10.99
CA THR A 233 12.34 -16.82 -10.65
C THR A 233 13.31 -17.77 -11.36
N ASN A 234 12.87 -18.98 -11.64
CA ASN A 234 13.69 -20.07 -12.16
C ASN A 234 13.64 -20.25 -13.69
N THR A 235 12.93 -19.40 -14.39
CA THR A 235 12.79 -19.46 -15.85
C THR A 235 12.79 -18.06 -16.45
N THR A 236 12.77 -17.97 -17.78
CA THR A 236 12.57 -16.69 -18.50
C THR A 236 11.09 -16.33 -18.63
N TYR A 237 10.19 -17.09 -17.98
CA TYR A 237 8.75 -16.88 -18.10
C TYR A 237 8.30 -15.64 -17.34
N ASN A 238 7.74 -14.74 -18.09
CA ASN A 238 7.06 -13.54 -17.60
C ASN A 238 5.92 -13.20 -18.56
N GLN A 239 4.74 -12.99 -18.03
CA GLN A 239 3.57 -12.68 -18.87
C GLN A 239 2.50 -11.91 -18.12
N ILE A 240 1.65 -11.26 -18.90
CA ILE A 240 0.33 -10.83 -18.46
C ILE A 240 -0.59 -12.07 -18.49
N SER A 241 -1.13 -12.42 -17.34
CA SER A 241 -1.94 -13.63 -17.17
C SER A 241 -3.34 -13.30 -16.68
N ASN A 242 -4.26 -14.21 -16.94
CA ASN A 242 -5.54 -14.26 -16.25
C ASN A 242 -5.31 -14.95 -14.90
N ASN A 243 -5.68 -14.27 -13.82
CA ASN A 243 -5.61 -14.80 -12.46
C ASN A 243 -7.02 -14.85 -11.88
N ASP A 244 -7.31 -15.90 -11.13
CA ASP A 244 -8.61 -16.03 -10.47
C ASP A 244 -8.88 -14.86 -9.55
N LYS A 245 -10.06 -14.23 -9.68
CA LYS A 245 -10.41 -13.02 -8.90
C LYS A 245 -10.53 -13.28 -7.41
N ASP A 246 -10.78 -14.51 -7.01
CA ASP A 246 -10.83 -14.92 -5.61
C ASP A 246 -9.46 -15.21 -5.01
N ALA A 247 -8.40 -15.35 -5.82
CA ALA A 247 -7.04 -15.48 -5.31
C ALA A 247 -6.55 -14.16 -4.70
N GLY A 248 -5.67 -14.27 -3.71
CA GLY A 248 -5.02 -13.12 -3.07
C GLY A 248 -3.68 -12.83 -3.72
N LEU A 249 -3.56 -11.78 -4.52
CA LEU A 249 -2.29 -11.36 -5.13
C LEU A 249 -1.75 -10.08 -4.47
N SER A 250 -0.44 -9.89 -4.62
CA SER A 250 0.22 -8.65 -4.18
C SER A 250 -0.20 -7.44 -5.01
N VAL A 251 -0.07 -6.27 -4.42
CA VAL A 251 -0.34 -4.99 -5.07
C VAL A 251 0.92 -4.13 -5.05
N ARG A 252 1.23 -3.53 -6.20
CA ARG A 252 2.25 -2.50 -6.37
C ARG A 252 1.55 -1.22 -6.81
N CYS A 253 1.83 -0.12 -6.14
CA CYS A 253 1.14 1.14 -6.40
C CYS A 253 1.93 2.04 -7.33
N ILE A 254 1.20 2.69 -8.24
CA ILE A 254 1.69 3.70 -9.18
C ILE A 254 0.93 5.01 -8.94
N ARG A 255 1.58 6.12 -9.20
CA ARG A 255 0.98 7.45 -9.12
C ARG A 255 1.16 8.21 -10.42
N ASP A 256 0.06 8.87 -10.88
CA ASP A 256 0.01 9.75 -12.04
C ASP A 256 0.68 11.10 -11.81
#